data_bfcf34abb7898e537ee12ea6a6d1bdee
#
_entry.id   bfcf34abb7898e537ee12ea6a6d1bdee
#
_cell.length_a   1.000
_cell.length_b   1.000
_cell.length_c   1.000
_cell.angle_alpha   90.00
_cell.angle_beta   90.00
_cell.angle_gamma   90.00
#
_symmetry.space_group_name_H-M   'P 1'
#
loop_
_entity.id
_entity.type
_entity.pdbx_description
1 polymer ?
#
loop_
_entity_poly.entity_id
_entity_poly.type
_entity_poly.pdbx_seq_one_letter_code
_entity_poly.pdbx_strand_id
1 'polypeptide(L)'
;MPTPRYSLNRPQAYAGLGVAATAALLLAACGGGGDDGDSSNAVPTTGSVAVLLTDAPVDQFCQVRATVTGIDLLSDGGATNLFSGERTIDVLAMRNFSDFFTVDPSVPIGTYSKVRLTLSDLALVECDAAGVPEPDPDWDRPRLPGNGKLDLNPRGTFEVIGGEMLVIELDLDMEKSLHAHQTGSDKWQFRPVIFVTIRPDDDHLVRVHGVADEVGSGSFELCPIEPVTTMDGHSMTPGTECVEVFTDGNTGIFDEAGDPVALSTLANDDLLTAIGFLGLHDDADGDSRLDDLRLDAAVLEFGELGTYLRVPGAVVSAPGNNDIFVFDPLATDPIDVRLQGGTRIFAIGSNDELTSAALQPGTTGEVDGVFTDPATDGEPLKSSLVVLDQDTTPAASLVAATISKIDADDDAVPETRRFEVDTATATAQCVRTDAGTRYLEITESANASETSEIAFSDLAIGDDVDVHGASIEAGACVLAATVQKYVVAP
;
A
#
# COMPACT_ATOMS: atom_id res chain seq x y z
N MET A 1 -30.14 20.82 -0.66
CA MET A 1 -30.34 20.38 -2.05
C MET A 1 -30.34 18.87 -2.00
N PRO A 2 -31.23 18.15 -2.63
CA PRO A 2 -31.21 16.70 -2.55
C PRO A 2 -30.03 16.16 -3.36
N THR A 3 -29.20 15.34 -2.73
CA THR A 3 -28.11 14.59 -3.35
C THR A 3 -28.65 13.67 -4.43
N PRO A 4 -28.02 13.58 -5.60
CA PRO A 4 -28.42 12.61 -6.60
C PRO A 4 -28.06 11.20 -6.13
N ARG A 5 -29.06 10.34 -5.93
CA ARG A 5 -28.86 8.91 -5.78
C ARG A 5 -28.49 8.34 -7.14
N TYR A 6 -27.27 7.85 -7.26
CA TYR A 6 -26.83 7.13 -8.45
C TYR A 6 -27.43 5.73 -8.42
N SER A 7 -28.28 5.45 -9.41
CA SER A 7 -28.75 4.11 -9.71
C SER A 7 -27.75 3.44 -10.63
N LEU A 8 -27.00 2.48 -10.12
CA LEU A 8 -26.13 1.63 -10.92
C LEU A 8 -26.98 0.74 -11.81
N ASN A 9 -26.96 0.97 -13.12
CA ASN A 9 -27.57 0.07 -14.10
C ASN A 9 -26.71 -1.20 -14.22
N ARG A 10 -27.12 -2.26 -13.57
CA ARG A 10 -26.53 -3.59 -13.79
C ARG A 10 -26.75 -4.01 -15.25
N PRO A 11 -25.75 -4.63 -15.92
CA PRO A 11 -26.01 -5.28 -17.17
C PRO A 11 -26.93 -6.48 -16.91
N GLN A 12 -28.13 -6.43 -17.45
CA GLN A 12 -29.07 -7.55 -17.40
C GLN A 12 -28.47 -8.75 -18.15
N ALA A 13 -28.33 -9.85 -17.45
CA ALA A 13 -28.01 -11.14 -18.05
C ALA A 13 -29.08 -11.51 -19.08
N TYR A 14 -28.71 -11.56 -20.33
CA TYR A 14 -29.57 -12.05 -21.40
C TYR A 14 -29.75 -13.56 -21.24
N ALA A 15 -30.93 -13.97 -20.77
CA ALA A 15 -31.38 -15.35 -20.86
C ALA A 15 -31.67 -15.68 -22.33
N GLY A 16 -30.74 -16.36 -22.97
CA GLY A 16 -30.91 -16.89 -24.31
C GLY A 16 -31.90 -18.05 -24.30
N LEU A 17 -33.07 -17.84 -24.93
CA LEU A 17 -34.02 -18.90 -25.23
C LEU A 17 -33.39 -19.94 -26.17
N GLY A 18 -33.27 -21.17 -25.69
CA GLY A 18 -32.84 -22.31 -26.48
C GLY A 18 -33.89 -22.74 -27.50
N VAL A 19 -33.45 -22.95 -28.73
CA VAL A 19 -34.18 -23.67 -29.77
C VAL A 19 -33.82 -25.14 -29.68
N ALA A 20 -34.83 -25.95 -29.41
CA ALA A 20 -34.76 -27.40 -29.46
C ALA A 20 -34.56 -27.90 -30.89
N ALA A 21 -33.60 -28.77 -31.12
CA ALA A 21 -33.55 -29.65 -32.29
C ALA A 21 -33.36 -31.09 -31.83
N THR A 22 -34.39 -31.87 -32.12
CA THR A 22 -34.51 -33.32 -31.93
C THR A 22 -33.73 -34.10 -32.97
N ALA A 23 -33.12 -35.21 -32.55
CA ALA A 23 -33.05 -36.52 -33.20
C ALA A 23 -31.73 -37.22 -32.78
N ALA A 24 -31.61 -38.44 -32.45
CA ALA A 24 -32.26 -39.68 -32.62
C ALA A 24 -31.46 -40.76 -31.87
N LEU A 25 -32.15 -41.77 -31.43
CA LEU A 25 -31.65 -42.96 -30.75
C LEU A 25 -30.48 -43.67 -31.44
N LEU A 26 -29.60 -44.26 -30.61
CA LEU A 26 -29.17 -45.67 -30.80
C LEU A 26 -28.78 -46.27 -29.44
N LEU A 27 -29.44 -47.39 -29.13
CA LEU A 27 -29.13 -48.24 -27.99
C LEU A 27 -27.83 -49.02 -28.20
N ALA A 28 -27.05 -49.12 -27.14
CA ALA A 28 -26.20 -50.29 -26.94
C ALA A 28 -26.01 -50.58 -25.47
N ALA A 29 -26.15 -51.78 -25.13
CA ALA A 29 -26.38 -52.51 -23.90
C ALA A 29 -25.30 -52.46 -22.81
N CYS A 30 -25.80 -52.62 -21.57
CA CYS A 30 -25.29 -53.36 -20.42
C CYS A 30 -23.78 -53.57 -20.23
N GLY A 31 -23.28 -53.01 -19.13
CA GLY A 31 -22.14 -53.49 -18.37
C GLY A 31 -22.15 -52.79 -17.04
N GLY A 32 -22.58 -53.47 -15.97
CA GLY A 32 -22.58 -52.95 -14.62
C GLY A 32 -21.16 -52.83 -14.04
N GLY A 33 -20.97 -51.88 -13.18
CA GLY A 33 -19.76 -51.72 -12.37
C GLY A 33 -19.71 -50.34 -11.77
N GLY A 34 -19.92 -50.28 -10.48
CA GLY A 34 -19.39 -49.31 -9.49
C GLY A 34 -19.43 -47.82 -9.85
N ASP A 35 -20.36 -47.11 -9.29
CA ASP A 35 -20.21 -45.67 -9.03
C ASP A 35 -19.12 -45.49 -7.95
N ASP A 36 -17.89 -45.45 -8.36
CA ASP A 36 -16.88 -44.67 -7.64
C ASP A 36 -16.89 -43.31 -8.34
N GLY A 37 -17.54 -42.34 -7.72
CA GLY A 37 -17.43 -40.94 -8.06
C GLY A 37 -15.97 -40.52 -7.84
N ASP A 38 -15.15 -40.72 -8.85
CA ASP A 38 -13.83 -40.12 -8.94
C ASP A 38 -14.08 -38.64 -9.26
N SER A 39 -14.28 -37.85 -8.20
CA SER A 39 -14.02 -36.42 -8.29
C SER A 39 -12.55 -36.32 -8.64
N SER A 40 -12.25 -36.24 -9.93
CA SER A 40 -10.91 -35.92 -10.39
C SER A 40 -10.58 -34.55 -9.80
N ASN A 41 -9.89 -34.51 -8.66
CA ASN A 41 -9.20 -33.31 -8.16
C ASN A 41 -8.23 -32.94 -9.27
N ALA A 42 -8.69 -32.14 -10.22
CA ALA A 42 -7.83 -31.52 -11.20
C ALA A 42 -6.88 -30.61 -10.40
N VAL A 43 -5.60 -30.88 -10.45
CA VAL A 43 -4.59 -30.04 -9.83
C VAL A 43 -4.76 -28.65 -10.46
N PRO A 44 -5.00 -27.59 -9.67
CA PRO A 44 -5.11 -26.25 -10.21
C PRO A 44 -3.87 -25.87 -11.01
N THR A 45 -4.08 -25.22 -12.14
CA THR A 45 -2.99 -24.76 -13.02
C THR A 45 -2.73 -23.27 -12.89
N THR A 46 -3.51 -22.61 -12.05
CA THR A 46 -3.41 -21.18 -11.71
C THR A 46 -3.50 -21.00 -10.19
N GLY A 47 -2.89 -19.96 -9.68
CA GLY A 47 -3.09 -19.41 -8.35
C GLY A 47 -3.57 -17.97 -8.46
N SER A 48 -3.88 -17.35 -7.34
CA SER A 48 -4.28 -15.95 -7.25
C SER A 48 -3.11 -15.08 -6.81
N VAL A 49 -3.06 -13.83 -7.28
CA VAL A 49 -2.05 -12.85 -6.84
C VAL A 49 -2.72 -11.53 -6.51
N ALA A 50 -2.60 -11.10 -5.26
CA ALA A 50 -3.00 -9.76 -4.82
C ALA A 50 -1.81 -8.82 -4.80
N VAL A 51 -2.02 -7.56 -5.20
CA VAL A 51 -1.00 -6.50 -5.14
C VAL A 51 -1.46 -5.40 -4.21
N LEU A 52 -0.64 -5.10 -3.23
CA LEU A 52 -0.79 -3.99 -2.31
C LEU A 52 0.24 -2.91 -2.64
N LEU A 53 -0.10 -1.65 -2.39
CA LEU A 53 0.80 -0.52 -2.51
C LEU A 53 0.91 0.17 -1.15
N THR A 54 2.12 0.55 -0.77
CA THR A 54 2.39 1.37 0.41
C THR A 54 3.45 2.43 0.09
N ASP A 55 3.65 3.40 0.96
CA ASP A 55 4.64 4.46 0.78
C ASP A 55 5.29 4.91 2.10
N ALA A 56 6.57 5.26 2.01
CA ALA A 56 7.25 6.09 3.01
C ALA A 56 7.18 7.56 2.55
N PRO A 57 6.48 8.41 3.31
CA PRO A 57 6.06 9.71 2.84
C PRO A 57 7.19 10.74 2.74
N VAL A 58 7.01 11.70 1.85
CA VAL A 58 7.81 12.93 1.74
C VAL A 58 7.01 14.14 2.21
N ASP A 59 7.55 14.92 3.15
CA ASP A 59 6.83 16.06 3.75
C ASP A 59 6.87 17.36 2.91
N GLN A 60 7.50 17.33 1.71
CA GLN A 60 7.71 18.51 0.88
C GLN A 60 6.55 18.78 -0.08
N PHE A 61 5.68 17.80 -0.28
CA PHE A 61 4.54 17.86 -1.17
C PHE A 61 3.26 17.52 -0.41
N CYS A 62 2.15 18.03 -0.85
CA CYS A 62 0.86 17.64 -0.29
C CYS A 62 0.22 16.45 -1.03
N GLN A 63 0.63 16.22 -2.27
CA GLN A 63 0.28 15.01 -3.01
C GLN A 63 1.44 14.58 -3.91
N VAL A 64 1.59 13.29 -4.09
CA VAL A 64 2.45 12.69 -5.12
C VAL A 64 1.60 11.74 -5.95
N ARG A 65 1.21 12.18 -7.13
CA ARG A 65 0.30 11.43 -8.00
C ARG A 65 1.08 10.58 -8.98
N ALA A 66 0.96 9.26 -8.86
CA ALA A 66 1.55 8.30 -9.78
C ALA A 66 0.45 7.65 -10.64
N THR A 67 0.64 7.63 -11.96
CA THR A 67 -0.27 6.94 -12.87
C THR A 67 0.33 5.61 -13.29
N VAL A 68 -0.24 4.53 -12.74
CA VAL A 68 0.14 3.14 -13.03
C VAL A 68 -0.62 2.68 -14.28
N THR A 69 0.10 2.13 -15.26
CA THR A 69 -0.50 1.60 -16.49
C THR A 69 -0.32 0.11 -16.68
N GLY A 70 0.48 -0.54 -15.86
CA GLY A 70 0.65 -1.98 -15.90
C GLY A 70 1.43 -2.53 -14.72
N ILE A 71 1.09 -3.75 -14.34
CA ILE A 71 1.86 -4.57 -13.41
C ILE A 71 2.00 -5.95 -14.04
N ASP A 72 3.23 -6.43 -14.18
CA ASP A 72 3.54 -7.74 -14.76
C ASP A 72 4.45 -8.55 -13.83
N LEU A 73 4.23 -9.85 -13.75
CA LEU A 73 5.21 -10.80 -13.20
C LEU A 73 6.12 -11.30 -14.32
N LEU A 74 7.42 -11.28 -14.07
CA LEU A 74 8.40 -11.73 -15.06
C LEU A 74 9.03 -13.06 -14.65
N SER A 75 9.11 -13.96 -15.63
CA SER A 75 9.78 -15.26 -15.52
C SER A 75 10.66 -15.51 -16.74
N ASP A 76 11.44 -16.58 -16.73
CA ASP A 76 12.18 -17.03 -17.93
C ASP A 76 11.24 -17.35 -19.11
N GLY A 77 9.98 -17.66 -18.83
CA GLY A 77 8.94 -17.94 -19.83
C GLY A 77 8.28 -16.71 -20.44
N GLY A 78 8.54 -15.52 -19.91
CA GLY A 78 7.94 -14.26 -20.35
C GLY A 78 7.26 -13.48 -19.23
N ALA A 79 6.40 -12.55 -19.63
CA ALA A 79 5.63 -11.71 -18.71
C ALA A 79 4.20 -12.24 -18.55
N THR A 80 3.70 -12.26 -17.32
CA THR A 80 2.30 -12.50 -16.97
C THR A 80 1.72 -11.19 -16.46
N ASN A 81 0.67 -10.69 -17.08
CA ASN A 81 0.04 -9.43 -16.73
C ASN A 81 -0.90 -9.61 -15.54
N LEU A 82 -0.74 -8.80 -14.50
CA LEU A 82 -1.65 -8.72 -13.36
C LEU A 82 -2.61 -7.51 -13.47
N PHE A 83 -2.13 -6.42 -14.05
CA PHE A 83 -2.92 -5.22 -14.24
C PHE A 83 -2.56 -4.56 -15.57
N SER A 84 -3.59 -4.15 -16.31
CA SER A 84 -3.47 -3.40 -17.56
C SER A 84 -4.59 -2.38 -17.64
N GLY A 85 -4.26 -1.11 -17.54
CA GLY A 85 -5.22 -0.02 -17.52
C GLY A 85 -4.53 1.30 -17.27
N GLU A 86 -5.25 2.26 -16.73
CA GLU A 86 -4.72 3.52 -16.25
C GLU A 86 -5.34 3.84 -14.90
N ARG A 87 -4.56 3.83 -13.83
CA ARG A 87 -5.00 4.15 -12.48
C ARG A 87 -4.04 5.15 -11.87
N THR A 88 -4.57 6.32 -11.50
CA THR A 88 -3.81 7.34 -10.79
C THR A 88 -4.05 7.22 -9.30
N ILE A 89 -2.98 7.13 -8.55
CA ILE A 89 -2.98 7.03 -7.09
C ILE A 89 -2.27 8.24 -6.51
N ASP A 90 -2.70 8.69 -5.33
CA ASP A 90 -1.91 9.60 -4.51
C ASP A 90 -1.05 8.77 -3.56
N VAL A 91 0.24 8.71 -3.84
CA VAL A 91 1.18 7.87 -3.11
C VAL A 91 1.26 8.29 -1.63
N LEU A 92 1.18 9.60 -1.34
CA LEU A 92 1.23 10.10 0.03
C LEU A 92 -0.01 9.72 0.87
N ALA A 93 -1.13 9.39 0.22
CA ALA A 93 -2.32 8.90 0.91
C ALA A 93 -2.15 7.48 1.46
N MET A 94 -1.12 6.75 1.01
CA MET A 94 -0.80 5.39 1.45
C MET A 94 0.20 5.36 2.62
N ARG A 95 0.54 6.52 3.18
CA ARG A 95 1.37 6.65 4.39
C ARG A 95 0.83 5.77 5.50
N ASN A 96 1.67 4.90 6.04
CA ASN A 96 1.36 4.01 7.18
C ASN A 96 0.34 2.88 6.90
N PHE A 97 -0.11 2.73 5.66
CA PHE A 97 -1.08 1.72 5.26
C PHE A 97 -0.67 1.05 3.95
N SER A 98 -1.18 -0.13 3.72
CA SER A 98 -1.14 -0.76 2.41
C SER A 98 -2.52 -0.58 1.75
N ASP A 99 -2.56 0.09 0.61
CA ASP A 99 -3.78 0.21 -0.18
C ASP A 99 -3.90 -0.98 -1.13
N PHE A 100 -5.08 -1.58 -1.19
CA PHE A 100 -5.38 -2.64 -2.12
C PHE A 100 -5.40 -2.11 -3.56
N PHE A 101 -4.54 -2.66 -4.42
CA PHE A 101 -4.43 -2.19 -5.79
C PHE A 101 -5.17 -3.11 -6.78
N THR A 102 -4.90 -4.40 -6.80
CA THR A 102 -5.54 -5.35 -7.73
C THR A 102 -5.37 -6.79 -7.25
N VAL A 103 -6.25 -7.67 -7.72
CA VAL A 103 -6.08 -9.12 -7.63
C VAL A 103 -6.28 -9.75 -8.99
N ASP A 104 -5.48 -10.77 -9.32
CA ASP A 104 -5.69 -11.65 -10.48
C ASP A 104 -5.87 -13.09 -9.98
N PRO A 105 -7.06 -13.68 -10.08
CA PRO A 105 -7.34 -15.03 -9.58
C PRO A 105 -6.84 -16.14 -10.52
N SER A 106 -6.21 -15.81 -11.64
CA SER A 106 -5.89 -16.77 -12.69
C SER A 106 -4.44 -16.74 -13.18
N VAL A 107 -3.52 -16.40 -12.29
CA VAL A 107 -2.08 -16.34 -12.60
C VAL A 107 -1.52 -17.75 -12.81
N PRO A 108 -0.82 -18.03 -13.92
CA PRO A 108 -0.21 -19.34 -14.15
C PRO A 108 0.75 -19.75 -13.04
N ILE A 109 0.66 -21.01 -12.61
CA ILE A 109 1.63 -21.56 -11.66
C ILE A 109 3.05 -21.50 -12.22
N GLY A 110 4.01 -21.17 -11.38
CA GLY A 110 5.42 -21.13 -11.79
C GLY A 110 6.28 -20.28 -10.92
N THR A 111 7.55 -20.24 -11.28
CA THR A 111 8.56 -19.44 -10.59
C THR A 111 8.73 -18.11 -11.32
N TYR A 112 8.63 -17.04 -10.60
CA TYR A 112 8.81 -15.67 -11.06
C TYR A 112 10.04 -15.05 -10.38
N SER A 113 10.67 -14.09 -11.05
CA SER A 113 11.91 -13.49 -10.56
C SER A 113 11.80 -11.98 -10.38
N LYS A 114 10.82 -11.33 -11.00
CA LYS A 114 10.65 -9.87 -10.97
C LYS A 114 9.20 -9.49 -11.01
N VAL A 115 8.92 -8.32 -10.45
CA VAL A 115 7.68 -7.58 -10.67
C VAL A 115 8.02 -6.36 -11.53
N ARG A 116 7.33 -6.12 -12.62
CA ARG A 116 7.46 -4.91 -13.43
C ARG A 116 6.30 -3.99 -13.14
N LEU A 117 6.59 -2.81 -12.61
CA LEU A 117 5.65 -1.70 -12.49
C LEU A 117 5.83 -0.76 -13.68
N THR A 118 4.75 -0.38 -14.35
CA THR A 118 4.80 0.59 -15.46
C THR A 118 4.02 1.84 -15.07
N LEU A 119 4.71 2.99 -15.06
CA LEU A 119 4.16 4.31 -14.82
C LEU A 119 4.10 5.10 -16.12
N SER A 120 3.02 5.86 -16.34
CA SER A 120 2.92 6.83 -17.46
C SER A 120 3.18 8.26 -17.01
N ASP A 121 2.89 8.60 -15.75
CA ASP A 121 3.09 9.95 -15.19
C ASP A 121 3.44 9.86 -13.70
N LEU A 122 4.17 10.88 -13.24
CA LEU A 122 4.41 11.17 -11.83
C LEU A 122 4.34 12.69 -11.66
N ALA A 123 3.42 13.16 -10.83
CA ALA A 123 3.23 14.57 -10.58
C ALA A 123 3.42 14.90 -9.10
N LEU A 124 4.26 15.88 -8.82
CA LEU A 124 4.52 16.41 -7.50
C LEU A 124 3.66 17.67 -7.33
N VAL A 125 2.79 17.65 -6.33
CA VAL A 125 1.80 18.70 -6.10
C VAL A 125 2.15 19.45 -4.83
N GLU A 126 2.46 20.74 -4.97
CA GLU A 126 2.60 21.63 -3.83
C GLU A 126 1.23 22.14 -3.39
N CYS A 127 1.10 22.51 -2.12
CA CYS A 127 -0.07 23.19 -1.61
C CYS A 127 0.23 24.65 -1.30
N ASP A 128 -0.76 25.49 -1.44
CA ASP A 128 -0.68 26.86 -0.95
C ASP A 128 -0.66 26.92 0.60
N ALA A 129 -0.51 28.11 1.14
CA ALA A 129 -0.45 28.32 2.61
C ALA A 129 -1.78 27.93 3.33
N ALA A 130 -2.85 27.67 2.59
CA ALA A 130 -4.13 27.20 3.12
C ALA A 130 -4.28 25.66 2.98
N GLY A 131 -3.25 24.96 2.50
CA GLY A 131 -3.30 23.52 2.26
C GLY A 131 -4.05 23.09 1.01
N VAL A 132 -4.34 24.05 0.10
CA VAL A 132 -5.04 23.74 -1.15
C VAL A 132 -4.03 23.35 -2.23
N PRO A 133 -4.20 22.18 -2.89
CA PRO A 133 -3.34 21.76 -3.97
C PRO A 133 -3.29 22.76 -5.11
N GLU A 134 -2.10 23.03 -5.62
CA GLU A 134 -1.92 23.86 -6.81
C GLU A 134 -2.59 23.22 -8.05
N PRO A 135 -3.03 24.04 -9.04
CA PRO A 135 -3.66 23.51 -10.24
C PRO A 135 -2.67 22.76 -11.14
N ASP A 136 -3.13 21.75 -11.88
CA ASP A 136 -2.35 20.87 -12.76
C ASP A 136 -1.25 21.56 -13.61
N PRO A 137 -1.44 22.73 -14.24
CA PRO A 137 -0.39 23.35 -15.04
C PRO A 137 0.88 23.68 -14.26
N ASP A 138 0.77 23.81 -12.93
CA ASP A 138 1.86 24.23 -12.05
C ASP A 138 2.55 23.03 -11.36
N TRP A 139 2.07 21.80 -11.58
CA TRP A 139 2.67 20.60 -11.00
C TRP A 139 4.04 20.29 -11.60
N ASP A 140 5.00 19.94 -10.77
CA ASP A 140 6.29 19.44 -11.24
C ASP A 140 6.18 17.97 -11.66
N ARG A 141 6.69 17.65 -12.84
CA ARG A 141 6.69 16.30 -13.40
C ARG A 141 8.11 15.85 -13.66
N PRO A 142 8.74 15.14 -12.72
CA PRO A 142 10.06 14.59 -12.92
C PRO A 142 10.06 13.55 -14.06
N ARG A 143 11.18 13.46 -14.75
CA ARG A 143 11.33 12.47 -15.82
C ARG A 143 11.33 11.06 -15.22
N LEU A 144 10.48 10.19 -15.75
CA LEU A 144 10.47 8.77 -15.42
C LEU A 144 11.68 8.06 -16.05
N PRO A 145 12.49 7.33 -15.27
CA PRO A 145 13.55 6.48 -15.80
C PRO A 145 12.95 5.31 -16.58
N GLY A 146 13.71 4.71 -17.49
CA GLY A 146 13.27 3.55 -18.24
C GLY A 146 11.99 3.74 -19.08
N ASN A 147 11.62 5.00 -19.41
CA ASN A 147 10.32 5.32 -19.99
C ASN A 147 9.14 4.81 -19.13
N GLY A 148 9.27 4.88 -17.81
CA GLY A 148 8.27 4.46 -16.84
C GLY A 148 8.25 2.96 -16.52
N LYS A 149 9.12 2.15 -17.13
CA LYS A 149 9.21 0.71 -16.80
C LYS A 149 10.23 0.50 -15.70
N LEU A 150 9.73 -0.01 -14.58
CA LEU A 150 10.50 -0.28 -13.37
C LEU A 150 10.50 -1.79 -13.12
N ASP A 151 11.65 -2.43 -13.31
CA ASP A 151 11.84 -3.85 -13.01
C ASP A 151 12.32 -4.00 -11.58
N LEU A 152 11.50 -4.61 -10.74
CA LEU A 152 11.70 -4.78 -9.31
C LEU A 152 12.08 -6.23 -9.03
N ASN A 153 13.21 -6.44 -8.37
CA ASN A 153 13.72 -7.76 -8.06
C ASN A 153 13.64 -7.99 -6.55
N PRO A 154 12.70 -8.80 -6.08
CA PRO A 154 12.67 -9.24 -4.68
C PRO A 154 13.90 -10.09 -4.37
N ARG A 155 14.17 -10.33 -3.09
CA ARG A 155 15.27 -11.20 -2.68
C ARG A 155 14.98 -12.65 -3.09
N GLY A 156 15.49 -13.04 -4.25
CA GLY A 156 15.30 -14.37 -4.82
C GLY A 156 14.06 -14.47 -5.71
N THR A 157 13.77 -15.69 -6.11
CA THR A 157 12.56 -16.02 -6.88
C THR A 157 11.41 -16.33 -5.94
N PHE A 158 10.18 -16.13 -6.41
CA PHE A 158 8.95 -16.48 -5.71
C PHE A 158 8.07 -17.38 -6.59
N GLU A 159 7.14 -18.08 -5.98
CA GLU A 159 6.32 -19.09 -6.67
C GLU A 159 4.85 -18.72 -6.54
N VAL A 160 4.12 -18.85 -7.65
CA VAL A 160 2.67 -18.91 -7.66
C VAL A 160 2.28 -20.38 -7.62
N ILE A 161 1.57 -20.77 -6.58
CA ILE A 161 1.15 -22.15 -6.31
C ILE A 161 -0.31 -22.31 -6.73
N GLY A 162 -0.63 -23.47 -7.32
CA GLY A 162 -1.97 -23.71 -7.85
C GLY A 162 -3.03 -23.78 -6.74
N GLY A 163 -4.07 -22.95 -6.86
CA GLY A 163 -5.14 -22.84 -5.88
C GLY A 163 -4.73 -22.14 -4.59
N GLU A 164 -3.63 -21.41 -4.57
CA GLU A 164 -3.21 -20.59 -3.44
C GLU A 164 -3.13 -19.11 -3.86
N MET A 165 -3.28 -18.22 -2.90
CA MET A 165 -3.09 -16.79 -3.11
C MET A 165 -1.70 -16.36 -2.66
N LEU A 166 -1.08 -15.50 -3.46
CA LEU A 166 0.17 -14.82 -3.15
C LEU A 166 -0.10 -13.33 -2.97
N VAL A 167 0.36 -12.73 -1.88
CA VAL A 167 0.30 -11.29 -1.68
C VAL A 167 1.66 -10.68 -2.00
N ILE A 168 1.65 -9.65 -2.83
CA ILE A 168 2.83 -8.86 -3.22
C ILE A 168 2.60 -7.43 -2.76
N GLU A 169 3.44 -6.93 -1.87
CA GLU A 169 3.44 -5.53 -1.46
C GLU A 169 4.55 -4.77 -2.18
N LEU A 170 4.20 -3.64 -2.79
CA LEU A 170 5.12 -2.70 -3.41
C LEU A 170 5.19 -1.44 -2.56
N ASP A 171 6.30 -1.23 -1.89
CA ASP A 171 6.56 -0.04 -1.08
C ASP A 171 7.28 1.01 -1.95
N LEU A 172 6.54 2.06 -2.32
CA LEU A 172 7.00 3.16 -3.16
C LEU A 172 7.62 4.26 -2.29
N ASP A 173 8.82 4.08 -1.80
CA ASP A 173 9.47 5.03 -0.89
C ASP A 173 9.78 6.37 -1.59
N MET A 174 8.88 7.34 -1.46
CA MET A 174 9.01 8.64 -2.12
C MET A 174 10.06 9.52 -1.45
N GLU A 175 10.28 9.40 -0.15
CA GLU A 175 11.36 10.14 0.54
C GLU A 175 12.71 9.82 -0.08
N LYS A 176 12.95 8.55 -0.40
CA LYS A 176 14.21 8.09 -0.99
C LYS A 176 14.25 8.20 -2.51
N SER A 177 13.08 8.32 -3.14
CA SER A 177 12.96 8.36 -4.61
C SER A 177 13.09 9.76 -5.20
N LEU A 178 12.84 10.82 -4.43
CA LEU A 178 12.84 12.20 -4.90
C LEU A 178 14.09 12.94 -4.46
N HIS A 179 14.86 13.43 -5.41
CA HIS A 179 16.07 14.20 -5.15
C HIS A 179 15.98 15.59 -5.77
N ALA A 180 16.18 16.64 -4.95
CA ALA A 180 16.31 18.00 -5.44
C ALA A 180 17.63 18.13 -6.22
N HIS A 181 17.56 18.46 -7.49
CA HIS A 181 18.75 18.66 -8.29
C HIS A 181 19.35 20.05 -8.03
N GLN A 182 20.48 20.12 -7.32
CA GLN A 182 21.17 21.37 -6.95
C GLN A 182 21.88 22.07 -8.11
N THR A 183 21.66 21.70 -9.34
CA THR A 183 22.29 22.35 -10.53
C THR A 183 21.38 23.41 -11.13
N GLY A 184 20.97 24.41 -10.32
CA GLY A 184 20.48 25.72 -10.82
C GLY A 184 19.17 25.75 -11.62
N SER A 185 18.40 24.68 -11.66
CA SER A 185 17.13 24.61 -12.39
C SER A 185 15.94 24.19 -11.55
N ASP A 186 16.04 24.15 -10.24
CA ASP A 186 14.95 23.80 -9.30
C ASP A 186 14.05 22.62 -9.77
N LYS A 187 14.65 21.59 -10.38
CA LYS A 187 13.92 20.43 -10.88
C LYS A 187 14.19 19.22 -10.01
N TRP A 188 13.13 18.48 -9.74
CA TRP A 188 13.20 17.21 -9.05
C TRP A 188 13.67 16.11 -10.01
N GLN A 189 14.49 15.22 -9.49
CA GLN A 189 14.88 13.98 -10.16
C GLN A 189 14.20 12.82 -9.45
N PHE A 190 13.55 11.98 -10.21
CA PHE A 190 12.95 10.75 -9.68
C PHE A 190 13.90 9.58 -9.95
N ARG A 191 14.35 8.96 -8.87
CA ARG A 191 15.11 7.71 -8.86
C ARG A 191 14.32 6.71 -8.02
N PRO A 192 13.49 5.86 -8.66
CA PRO A 192 12.55 5.04 -7.93
C PRO A 192 13.24 4.09 -6.97
N VAL A 193 12.88 4.18 -5.73
CA VAL A 193 13.19 3.24 -4.67
C VAL A 193 11.90 2.53 -4.31
N ILE A 194 11.79 1.29 -4.75
CA ILE A 194 10.59 0.48 -4.57
C ILE A 194 11.01 -0.86 -4.01
N PHE A 195 10.50 -1.18 -2.83
CA PHE A 195 10.71 -2.48 -2.24
C PHE A 195 9.60 -3.43 -2.66
N VAL A 196 9.95 -4.67 -2.91
CA VAL A 196 8.99 -5.76 -3.17
C VAL A 196 9.05 -6.73 -2.00
N THR A 197 7.94 -6.90 -1.34
CA THR A 197 7.80 -7.89 -0.28
C THR A 197 6.79 -8.94 -0.70
N ILE A 198 7.22 -10.19 -0.65
CA ILE A 198 6.36 -11.33 -0.94
C ILE A 198 5.88 -11.87 0.40
N ARG A 199 4.58 -11.83 0.64
CA ARG A 199 3.98 -12.23 1.92
C ARG A 199 2.79 -13.15 1.68
N PRO A 200 2.67 -14.23 2.47
CA PRO A 200 1.42 -14.99 2.55
C PRO A 200 0.35 -14.24 3.35
N ASP A 201 0.77 -13.50 4.39
CA ASP A 201 -0.10 -12.72 5.30
C ASP A 201 0.45 -11.31 5.41
N ASP A 202 -0.42 -10.32 5.63
CA ASP A 202 -0.02 -8.95 5.89
C ASP A 202 -0.25 -8.58 7.36
N ASP A 203 0.82 -8.08 8.01
CA ASP A 203 0.78 -7.58 9.40
C ASP A 203 0.43 -6.08 9.46
N HIS A 204 0.29 -5.41 8.30
CA HIS A 204 -0.05 -3.99 8.21
C HIS A 204 -1.56 -3.78 8.05
N LEU A 205 -2.01 -2.60 8.50
CA LEU A 205 -3.36 -2.16 8.19
C LEU A 205 -3.49 -1.91 6.69
N VAL A 206 -4.51 -2.51 6.11
CA VAL A 206 -4.88 -2.37 4.69
C VAL A 206 -6.15 -1.56 4.60
N ARG A 207 -6.23 -0.64 3.65
CA ARG A 207 -7.44 0.09 3.28
C ARG A 207 -8.01 -0.45 1.98
N VAL A 208 -9.30 -0.70 1.99
CA VAL A 208 -10.08 -1.05 0.79
C VAL A 208 -11.27 -0.11 0.72
N HIS A 209 -11.33 0.70 -0.33
CA HIS A 209 -12.52 1.54 -0.58
C HIS A 209 -13.36 0.91 -1.68
N GLY A 210 -14.66 0.80 -1.44
CA GLY A 210 -15.52 0.10 -2.37
C GLY A 210 -17.01 0.23 -2.09
N VAL A 211 -17.77 -0.59 -2.79
CA VAL A 211 -19.23 -0.73 -2.63
C VAL A 211 -19.50 -2.03 -1.90
N ALA A 212 -20.32 -1.97 -0.85
CA ALA A 212 -20.77 -3.15 -0.14
C ALA A 212 -21.76 -3.96 -0.98
N ASP A 213 -21.57 -5.27 -1.01
CA ASP A 213 -22.54 -6.23 -1.56
C ASP A 213 -22.66 -7.45 -0.59
N GLU A 214 -23.67 -8.27 -0.78
CA GLU A 214 -23.96 -9.47 0.02
C GLU A 214 -23.90 -9.25 1.54
N VAL A 215 -24.41 -8.09 1.99
CA VAL A 215 -24.34 -7.68 3.39
C VAL A 215 -25.05 -8.67 4.31
N GLY A 216 -24.28 -9.34 5.17
CA GLY A 216 -24.70 -10.30 6.18
C GLY A 216 -24.68 -9.74 7.61
N SER A 217 -24.76 -10.61 8.59
CA SER A 217 -24.80 -10.24 10.01
C SER A 217 -23.42 -10.01 10.65
N GLY A 218 -22.35 -10.39 9.99
CA GLY A 218 -20.96 -10.28 10.48
C GLY A 218 -19.93 -10.20 9.38
N SER A 219 -20.36 -10.34 8.11
CA SER A 219 -19.51 -10.17 6.95
C SER A 219 -20.29 -9.59 5.77
N PHE A 220 -19.57 -9.07 4.78
CA PHE A 220 -20.09 -8.56 3.52
C PHE A 220 -18.97 -8.60 2.47
N GLU A 221 -19.34 -8.55 1.20
CA GLU A 221 -18.38 -8.34 0.13
C GLU A 221 -18.14 -6.85 -0.08
N LEU A 222 -16.89 -6.44 -0.19
CA LEU A 222 -16.47 -5.10 -0.56
C LEU A 222 -15.83 -5.13 -1.95
N CYS A 223 -16.55 -4.59 -2.93
CA CYS A 223 -16.09 -4.53 -4.30
C CYS A 223 -15.34 -3.22 -4.54
N PRO A 224 -14.01 -3.26 -4.73
CA PRO A 224 -13.20 -2.05 -4.92
C PRO A 224 -13.71 -1.22 -6.09
N ILE A 225 -13.67 0.11 -5.92
CA ILE A 225 -14.05 1.05 -6.96
C ILE A 225 -12.78 1.56 -7.62
N GLU A 226 -12.64 1.31 -8.91
CA GLU A 226 -11.58 1.90 -9.70
C GLU A 226 -11.97 3.30 -10.16
N PRO A 227 -11.17 4.34 -9.84
CA PRO A 227 -11.36 5.64 -10.41
C PRO A 227 -11.01 5.57 -11.90
N VAL A 228 -12.00 5.50 -12.76
CA VAL A 228 -11.81 5.65 -14.21
C VAL A 228 -11.90 7.14 -14.52
N THR A 229 -10.78 7.72 -14.96
CA THR A 229 -10.76 9.11 -15.42
C THR A 229 -11.48 9.20 -16.77
N THR A 230 -12.72 9.66 -16.78
CA THR A 230 -13.39 10.06 -18.00
C THR A 230 -13.11 11.53 -18.32
N MET A 231 -13.21 11.95 -19.58
CA MET A 231 -12.96 13.35 -20.00
C MET A 231 -13.84 14.39 -19.27
N ASP A 232 -14.89 13.95 -18.61
CA ASP A 232 -15.93 14.81 -18.00
C ASP A 232 -16.00 14.69 -16.46
N GLY A 233 -15.06 14.01 -15.83
CA GLY A 233 -15.06 13.80 -14.39
C GLY A 233 -14.87 12.32 -14.03
N HIS A 234 -14.55 12.09 -12.78
CA HIS A 234 -14.26 10.74 -12.28
C HIS A 234 -15.51 9.86 -12.36
N SER A 235 -15.41 8.80 -13.14
CA SER A 235 -16.38 7.70 -13.10
C SER A 235 -15.80 6.60 -12.23
N MET A 236 -16.59 6.10 -11.31
CA MET A 236 -16.23 4.97 -10.46
C MET A 236 -16.81 3.70 -11.07
N THR A 237 -15.99 2.72 -11.36
CA THR A 237 -16.45 1.41 -11.86
C THR A 237 -16.09 0.37 -10.81
N PRO A 238 -17.04 -0.44 -10.33
CA PRO A 238 -16.71 -1.55 -9.42
C PRO A 238 -15.68 -2.48 -10.08
N GLY A 239 -14.67 -2.87 -9.32
CA GLY A 239 -13.74 -3.92 -9.71
C GLY A 239 -14.48 -5.24 -9.95
N THR A 240 -13.81 -6.16 -10.62
CA THR A 240 -14.40 -7.51 -10.91
C THR A 240 -14.23 -8.47 -9.74
N GLU A 241 -13.29 -8.17 -8.84
CA GLU A 241 -12.98 -8.98 -7.67
C GLU A 241 -13.32 -8.23 -6.40
N CYS A 242 -14.15 -8.82 -5.55
CA CYS A 242 -14.54 -8.29 -4.26
C CYS A 242 -13.69 -8.94 -3.16
N VAL A 243 -13.53 -8.24 -2.06
CA VAL A 243 -12.84 -8.73 -0.85
C VAL A 243 -13.90 -9.05 0.19
N GLU A 244 -13.86 -10.24 0.77
CA GLU A 244 -14.75 -10.56 1.89
C GLU A 244 -14.26 -9.82 3.14
N VAL A 245 -15.15 -9.01 3.74
CA VAL A 245 -14.88 -8.21 4.94
C VAL A 245 -15.61 -8.80 6.12
N PHE A 246 -14.86 -9.14 7.16
CA PHE A 246 -15.39 -9.66 8.42
C PHE A 246 -15.36 -8.58 9.49
N THR A 247 -16.42 -8.55 10.31
CA THR A 247 -16.54 -7.66 11.46
C THR A 247 -16.77 -8.45 12.72
N ASP A 248 -16.26 -7.94 13.83
CA ASP A 248 -16.49 -8.48 15.15
C ASP A 248 -17.01 -7.43 16.15
N GLY A 249 -17.11 -7.78 17.43
CA GLY A 249 -17.56 -6.85 18.47
C GLY A 249 -16.61 -5.68 18.76
N ASN A 250 -15.40 -5.71 18.22
CA ASN A 250 -14.38 -4.66 18.38
C ASN A 250 -14.26 -3.77 17.14
N THR A 251 -14.86 -4.14 16.02
CA THR A 251 -14.83 -3.31 14.80
C THR A 251 -15.51 -1.97 15.06
N GLY A 252 -14.77 -0.88 14.90
CA GLY A 252 -15.31 0.48 14.91
C GLY A 252 -16.08 0.76 13.64
N ILE A 253 -17.34 1.18 13.72
CA ILE A 253 -18.19 1.44 12.54
C ILE A 253 -18.75 2.84 12.66
N PHE A 254 -18.54 3.66 11.64
CA PHE A 254 -18.84 5.08 11.67
C PHE A 254 -19.60 5.49 10.40
N ASP A 255 -20.60 6.37 10.57
CA ASP A 255 -21.35 6.96 9.46
C ASP A 255 -20.60 8.14 8.83
N GLU A 256 -21.16 8.71 7.75
CA GLU A 256 -20.58 9.86 7.03
C GLU A 256 -20.37 11.13 7.91
N ALA A 257 -21.01 11.20 9.08
CA ALA A 257 -20.83 12.27 10.05
C ALA A 257 -19.79 11.94 11.13
N GLY A 258 -19.14 10.76 11.06
CA GLY A 258 -18.17 10.27 12.02
C GLY A 258 -18.81 9.81 13.34
N ASP A 259 -20.12 9.55 13.37
CA ASP A 259 -20.80 9.05 14.55
C ASP A 259 -20.81 7.50 14.56
N PRO A 260 -20.56 6.85 15.71
CA PRO A 260 -20.59 5.40 15.81
C PRO A 260 -21.97 4.82 15.48
N VAL A 261 -22.00 3.82 14.60
CA VAL A 261 -23.22 3.14 14.17
C VAL A 261 -23.07 1.62 14.28
N ALA A 262 -24.16 0.87 14.11
CA ALA A 262 -24.12 -0.58 14.09
C ALA A 262 -23.98 -1.10 12.65
N LEU A 263 -23.37 -2.29 12.47
CA LEU A 263 -23.24 -2.94 11.15
C LEU A 263 -24.60 -3.07 10.43
N SER A 264 -25.69 -3.23 11.18
CA SER A 264 -27.05 -3.33 10.61
C SER A 264 -27.53 -2.07 9.88
N THR A 265 -26.78 -0.97 9.93
CA THR A 265 -27.06 0.23 9.12
C THR A 265 -26.44 0.13 7.72
N LEU A 266 -25.47 -0.77 7.50
CA LEU A 266 -24.89 -1.03 6.20
C LEU A 266 -25.90 -1.75 5.29
N ALA A 267 -25.97 -1.31 4.06
CA ALA A 267 -26.82 -1.91 3.04
C ALA A 267 -26.02 -2.19 1.77
N ASN A 268 -26.51 -3.08 0.93
CA ASN A 268 -25.93 -3.27 -0.41
C ASN A 268 -25.95 -1.95 -1.18
N ASP A 269 -24.94 -1.74 -1.99
CA ASP A 269 -24.67 -0.52 -2.76
C ASP A 269 -24.21 0.69 -1.91
N ASP A 270 -23.99 0.56 -0.59
CA ASP A 270 -23.38 1.62 0.21
C ASP A 270 -21.87 1.72 -0.08
N LEU A 271 -21.38 2.96 -0.13
CA LEU A 271 -19.94 3.27 -0.27
C LEU A 271 -19.30 3.32 1.10
N LEU A 272 -18.16 2.67 1.24
CA LEU A 272 -17.37 2.73 2.47
C LEU A 272 -15.88 2.44 2.22
N THR A 273 -15.07 2.81 3.21
CA THR A 273 -13.71 2.33 3.38
C THR A 273 -13.67 1.33 4.51
N ALA A 274 -13.18 0.12 4.25
CA ALA A 274 -12.84 -0.86 5.28
C ALA A 274 -11.33 -0.80 5.55
N ILE A 275 -10.97 -0.75 6.83
CA ILE A 275 -9.58 -0.71 7.30
C ILE A 275 -9.39 -1.88 8.24
N GLY A 276 -8.40 -2.71 8.00
CA GLY A 276 -8.20 -3.91 8.79
C GLY A 276 -6.94 -4.67 8.38
N PHE A 277 -6.89 -5.93 8.76
CA PHE A 277 -5.79 -6.82 8.45
C PHE A 277 -6.20 -7.80 7.38
N LEU A 278 -5.41 -7.84 6.31
CA LEU A 278 -5.64 -8.76 5.20
C LEU A 278 -5.05 -10.12 5.56
N GLY A 279 -5.81 -11.17 5.38
CA GLY A 279 -5.36 -12.54 5.62
C GLY A 279 -5.84 -13.48 4.51
N LEU A 280 -5.19 -14.62 4.40
CA LEU A 280 -5.58 -15.69 3.51
C LEU A 280 -6.32 -16.76 4.30
N HIS A 281 -7.46 -17.19 3.79
CA HIS A 281 -8.31 -18.18 4.41
C HIS A 281 -8.59 -19.35 3.46
N ASP A 282 -8.92 -20.49 4.05
CA ASP A 282 -9.50 -21.62 3.36
C ASP A 282 -11.03 -21.37 3.28
N ASP A 283 -11.60 -21.28 2.08
CA ASP A 283 -13.02 -21.00 1.82
C ASP A 283 -13.98 -22.07 2.33
N ALA A 284 -13.47 -23.05 3.05
CA ALA A 284 -14.21 -24.19 3.56
C ALA A 284 -14.73 -25.16 2.46
N ASP A 285 -14.16 -25.11 1.26
CA ASP A 285 -14.39 -26.12 0.21
C ASP A 285 -13.77 -27.47 0.60
N GLY A 286 -12.91 -27.46 1.62
CA GLY A 286 -12.31 -28.62 2.29
C GLY A 286 -11.05 -29.12 1.62
N ASP A 287 -10.42 -28.33 0.78
CA ASP A 287 -9.16 -28.67 0.14
C ASP A 287 -7.92 -28.20 0.93
N SER A 288 -8.12 -27.41 1.97
CA SER A 288 -7.09 -26.87 2.88
C SER A 288 -6.10 -25.93 2.21
N ARG A 289 -6.52 -25.21 1.17
CA ARG A 289 -5.75 -24.17 0.53
C ARG A 289 -6.12 -22.80 1.10
N LEU A 290 -5.15 -21.88 1.05
CA LEU A 290 -5.37 -20.48 1.40
C LEU A 290 -5.58 -19.72 0.09
N ASP A 291 -6.80 -19.68 -0.39
CA ASP A 291 -7.16 -19.12 -1.70
C ASP A 291 -8.15 -17.96 -1.65
N ASP A 292 -8.78 -17.73 -0.48
CA ASP A 292 -9.66 -16.60 -0.29
C ASP A 292 -8.95 -15.44 0.41
N LEU A 293 -9.15 -14.24 -0.14
CA LEU A 293 -8.68 -13.00 0.44
C LEU A 293 -9.74 -12.43 1.36
N ARG A 294 -9.41 -12.33 2.63
CA ARG A 294 -10.28 -11.83 3.69
C ARG A 294 -9.69 -10.60 4.36
N LEU A 295 -10.52 -9.58 4.60
CA LEU A 295 -10.19 -8.44 5.44
C LEU A 295 -10.89 -8.56 6.79
N ASP A 296 -10.12 -8.77 7.86
CA ASP A 296 -10.62 -8.66 9.23
C ASP A 296 -10.66 -7.18 9.63
N ALA A 297 -11.86 -6.58 9.55
CA ALA A 297 -12.01 -5.14 9.69
C ALA A 297 -11.82 -4.65 11.12
N ALA A 298 -10.90 -3.73 11.32
CA ALA A 298 -10.75 -2.96 12.54
C ALA A 298 -11.68 -1.73 12.54
N VAL A 299 -11.85 -1.08 11.37
CA VAL A 299 -12.67 0.12 11.21
C VAL A 299 -13.45 0.05 9.90
N LEU A 300 -14.70 0.51 9.92
CA LEU A 300 -15.52 0.79 8.74
C LEU A 300 -15.92 2.26 8.75
N GLU A 301 -15.65 2.96 7.67
CA GLU A 301 -15.94 4.37 7.45
C GLU A 301 -16.91 4.52 6.27
N PHE A 302 -18.17 4.86 6.54
CA PHE A 302 -19.16 5.00 5.48
C PHE A 302 -18.99 6.33 4.74
N GLY A 303 -19.22 6.31 3.45
CA GLY A 303 -19.23 7.48 2.58
C GLY A 303 -18.30 7.36 1.37
N GLU A 304 -18.27 8.42 0.56
CA GLU A 304 -17.42 8.54 -0.61
C GLU A 304 -15.94 8.67 -0.21
N LEU A 305 -15.03 8.34 -1.12
CA LEU A 305 -13.60 8.57 -0.91
C LEU A 305 -13.34 10.05 -0.62
N GLY A 306 -12.68 10.33 0.52
CA GLY A 306 -12.43 11.69 1.00
C GLY A 306 -13.49 12.24 1.95
N THR A 307 -14.54 11.50 2.31
CA THR A 307 -15.45 11.83 3.40
C THR A 307 -14.69 11.91 4.71
N TYR A 308 -13.82 10.93 4.97
CA TYR A 308 -12.91 10.92 6.08
C TYR A 308 -11.59 11.58 5.69
N LEU A 309 -11.18 12.56 6.49
CA LEU A 309 -9.89 13.22 6.35
C LEU A 309 -8.81 12.33 6.95
N ARG A 310 -7.67 12.30 6.31
CA ARG A 310 -6.44 11.65 6.79
C ARG A 310 -5.46 12.76 7.15
N VAL A 311 -5.24 12.95 8.44
CA VAL A 311 -4.49 14.08 8.95
C VAL A 311 -3.19 13.59 9.59
N PRO A 312 -2.04 13.71 8.89
CA PRO A 312 -0.73 13.44 9.48
C PRO A 312 -0.30 14.59 10.39
N GLY A 313 0.41 14.26 11.47
CA GLY A 313 0.87 15.28 12.41
C GLY A 313 1.45 14.72 13.70
N ALA A 314 1.36 15.49 14.78
CA ALA A 314 1.88 15.11 16.09
C ALA A 314 0.89 15.42 17.22
N VAL A 315 0.88 14.58 18.22
CA VAL A 315 0.10 14.81 19.46
C VAL A 315 0.73 15.98 20.24
N VAL A 316 -0.06 17.01 20.54
CA VAL A 316 0.35 18.16 21.37
C VAL A 316 -0.03 17.94 22.83
N SER A 317 -1.20 17.38 23.08
CA SER A 317 -1.66 17.08 24.44
C SER A 317 -2.34 15.73 24.51
N ALA A 318 -2.13 15.00 25.62
CA ALA A 318 -2.86 13.76 25.87
C ALA A 318 -4.38 14.01 26.04
N PRO A 319 -5.23 12.99 25.81
CA PRO A 319 -6.67 13.10 25.99
C PRO A 319 -7.05 13.53 27.40
N GLY A 320 -7.97 14.50 27.49
CA GLY A 320 -8.59 14.92 28.73
C GLY A 320 -9.76 14.03 29.16
N ASN A 321 -10.49 14.46 30.21
CA ASN A 321 -11.67 13.72 30.71
C ASN A 321 -12.87 13.66 29.74
N ASN A 322 -12.79 14.37 28.62
CA ASN A 322 -13.80 14.46 27.57
C ASN A 322 -13.39 13.73 26.27
N ASP A 323 -12.35 12.89 26.37
CA ASP A 323 -11.79 12.12 25.24
C ASP A 323 -11.32 13.01 24.07
N ILE A 324 -10.93 14.26 24.37
CA ILE A 324 -10.35 15.20 23.37
C ILE A 324 -8.86 15.38 23.66
N PHE A 325 -8.06 15.31 22.62
CA PHE A 325 -6.64 15.66 22.60
C PHE A 325 -6.35 16.70 21.51
N VAL A 326 -5.25 17.41 21.63
CA VAL A 326 -4.80 18.38 20.64
C VAL A 326 -3.79 17.70 19.73
N PHE A 327 -4.01 17.84 18.43
CA PHE A 327 -3.16 17.30 17.38
C PHE A 327 -2.67 18.45 16.50
N ASP A 328 -1.40 18.46 16.16
CA ASP A 328 -0.73 19.47 15.32
C ASP A 328 -0.50 18.89 13.94
N PRO A 329 -1.37 19.19 12.95
CA PRO A 329 -1.18 18.75 11.58
C PRO A 329 0.06 19.38 10.96
N LEU A 330 0.68 18.71 9.98
CA LEU A 330 1.88 19.21 9.32
C LEU A 330 1.66 20.52 8.54
N ALA A 331 0.43 20.81 8.13
CA ALA A 331 0.13 21.90 7.19
C ALA A 331 -0.81 23.00 7.74
N THR A 332 -1.41 22.84 8.93
CA THR A 332 -2.43 23.76 9.46
C THR A 332 -2.20 24.06 10.94
N ASP A 333 -3.01 24.94 11.53
CA ASP A 333 -3.02 25.17 12.97
C ASP A 333 -3.46 23.91 13.74
N PRO A 334 -3.04 23.74 15.01
CA PRO A 334 -3.46 22.62 15.84
C PRO A 334 -4.97 22.46 15.92
N ILE A 335 -5.45 21.24 15.87
CA ILE A 335 -6.86 20.87 15.91
C ILE A 335 -7.20 20.06 17.16
N ASP A 336 -8.42 20.20 17.63
CA ASP A 336 -8.98 19.30 18.63
C ASP A 336 -9.45 18.00 17.95
N VAL A 337 -9.06 16.85 18.49
CA VAL A 337 -9.47 15.53 18.02
C VAL A 337 -10.23 14.83 19.13
N ARG A 338 -11.42 14.34 18.81
CA ARG A 338 -12.26 13.59 19.74
C ARG A 338 -12.23 12.09 19.43
N LEU A 339 -11.83 11.30 20.41
CA LEU A 339 -11.99 9.84 20.36
C LEU A 339 -13.49 9.51 20.50
N GLN A 340 -14.01 8.78 19.54
CA GLN A 340 -15.39 8.28 19.55
C GLN A 340 -15.48 6.93 20.26
N GLY A 341 -16.68 6.49 20.61
CA GLY A 341 -16.89 5.12 21.03
C GLY A 341 -16.69 4.17 19.85
N GLY A 342 -15.56 3.48 19.83
CA GLY A 342 -15.16 2.62 18.70
C GLY A 342 -13.94 3.11 17.94
N THR A 343 -13.40 4.32 18.23
CA THR A 343 -12.10 4.73 17.69
C THR A 343 -11.03 3.70 18.02
N ARG A 344 -10.30 3.26 16.99
CA ARG A 344 -9.20 2.30 17.15
C ARG A 344 -7.86 3.05 17.07
N ILE A 345 -6.88 2.55 17.79
CA ILE A 345 -5.54 3.15 17.86
C ILE A 345 -4.52 2.04 17.61
N PHE A 346 -3.66 2.18 16.61
CA PHE A 346 -2.64 1.20 16.26
C PHE A 346 -1.24 1.81 16.22
N ALA A 347 -0.23 0.97 16.32
CA ALA A 347 1.13 1.34 16.01
C ALA A 347 1.39 1.22 14.50
N ILE A 348 2.15 2.16 13.93
CA ILE A 348 2.57 2.11 12.53
C ILE A 348 3.40 0.85 12.27
N GLY A 349 3.13 0.19 11.15
CA GLY A 349 3.88 -0.98 10.70
C GLY A 349 3.74 -2.22 11.58
N SER A 350 2.65 -2.28 12.36
CA SER A 350 2.36 -3.38 13.30
C SER A 350 0.85 -3.54 13.44
N ASN A 351 0.41 -4.74 13.78
CA ASN A 351 -0.97 -5.02 14.18
C ASN A 351 -1.21 -4.77 15.68
N ASP A 352 -0.26 -4.15 16.38
CA ASP A 352 -0.39 -3.86 17.80
C ASP A 352 -1.43 -2.78 18.05
N GLU A 353 -2.56 -3.16 18.63
CA GLU A 353 -3.56 -2.22 19.09
C GLU A 353 -3.11 -1.52 20.39
N LEU A 354 -3.16 -0.20 20.33
CA LEU A 354 -2.76 0.67 21.43
C LEU A 354 -4.00 1.17 22.19
N THR A 355 -3.76 1.71 23.38
CA THR A 355 -4.78 2.44 24.12
C THR A 355 -4.57 3.95 24.00
N SER A 356 -5.56 4.76 24.40
CA SER A 356 -5.45 6.22 24.45
C SER A 356 -4.26 6.72 25.31
N ALA A 357 -3.69 5.86 26.16
CA ALA A 357 -2.48 6.18 26.92
C ALA A 357 -1.22 6.34 26.01
N ALA A 358 -1.25 5.84 24.78
CA ALA A 358 -0.17 6.03 23.82
C ALA A 358 -0.17 7.42 23.18
N LEU A 359 -1.27 8.18 23.29
CA LEU A 359 -1.39 9.55 22.80
C LEU A 359 -0.61 10.52 23.71
N GLN A 360 0.71 10.52 23.60
CA GLN A 360 1.59 11.34 24.39
C GLN A 360 2.09 12.56 23.58
N PRO A 361 2.31 13.72 24.22
CA PRO A 361 2.87 14.86 23.53
C PRO A 361 4.18 14.53 22.80
N GLY A 362 4.26 14.88 21.53
CA GLY A 362 5.39 14.62 20.64
C GLY A 362 5.35 13.30 19.89
N THR A 363 4.35 12.42 20.15
CA THR A 363 4.15 11.24 19.33
C THR A 363 3.59 11.66 17.97
N THR A 364 4.24 11.24 16.91
CA THR A 364 3.80 11.47 15.52
C THR A 364 2.84 10.37 15.06
N GLY A 365 2.07 10.66 14.02
CA GLY A 365 1.13 9.69 13.48
C GLY A 365 0.13 10.30 12.51
N GLU A 366 -0.97 9.58 12.31
CA GLU A 366 -2.08 9.98 11.45
C GLU A 366 -3.41 9.78 12.17
N VAL A 367 -4.35 10.69 11.92
CA VAL A 367 -5.72 10.61 12.44
C VAL A 367 -6.69 10.60 11.27
N ASP A 368 -7.52 9.57 11.19
CA ASP A 368 -8.66 9.53 10.29
C ASP A 368 -9.92 10.03 11.01
N GLY A 369 -10.69 10.88 10.33
CA GLY A 369 -11.90 11.41 10.96
C GLY A 369 -12.68 12.41 10.11
N VAL A 370 -13.77 12.91 10.68
CA VAL A 370 -14.70 13.83 10.01
C VAL A 370 -14.93 15.07 10.87
N PHE A 371 -14.90 16.25 10.28
CA PHE A 371 -15.48 17.45 10.89
C PHE A 371 -16.97 17.50 10.61
N THR A 372 -17.79 17.60 11.65
CA THR A 372 -19.25 17.66 11.50
C THR A 372 -19.72 18.93 10.76
N ASP A 373 -19.06 20.04 11.02
CA ASP A 373 -19.28 21.32 10.32
C ASP A 373 -17.94 22.04 10.15
N PRO A 374 -17.28 21.86 8.98
CA PRO A 374 -15.98 22.49 8.72
C PRO A 374 -16.05 24.03 8.69
N ALA A 375 -17.26 24.63 8.67
CA ALA A 375 -17.44 26.08 8.76
C ALA A 375 -17.53 26.61 10.20
N THR A 376 -17.61 25.74 11.20
CA THR A 376 -17.68 26.11 12.61
C THR A 376 -16.30 25.99 13.24
N ASP A 377 -15.63 27.13 13.46
CA ASP A 377 -14.36 27.20 14.18
C ASP A 377 -14.48 26.53 15.56
N GLY A 378 -13.62 25.56 15.84
CA GLY A 378 -13.47 24.93 17.16
C GLY A 378 -14.28 23.66 17.40
N GLU A 379 -14.93 23.08 16.39
CA GLU A 379 -15.44 21.71 16.51
C GLU A 379 -14.32 20.69 16.38
N PRO A 380 -14.25 19.69 17.28
CA PRO A 380 -13.23 18.67 17.19
C PRO A 380 -13.44 17.74 16.00
N LEU A 381 -12.36 17.29 15.37
CA LEU A 381 -12.36 16.17 14.43
C LEU A 381 -12.83 14.91 15.16
N LYS A 382 -13.90 14.29 14.71
CA LYS A 382 -14.38 12.99 15.22
C LYS A 382 -13.54 11.89 14.61
N SER A 383 -12.68 11.25 15.40
CA SER A 383 -11.78 10.23 14.88
C SER A 383 -12.41 8.84 14.84
N SER A 384 -12.19 8.15 13.75
CA SER A 384 -12.47 6.72 13.55
C SER A 384 -11.25 5.87 13.86
N LEU A 385 -10.06 6.35 13.45
CA LEU A 385 -8.80 5.66 13.54
C LEU A 385 -7.69 6.64 13.92
N VAL A 386 -6.73 6.16 14.71
CA VAL A 386 -5.45 6.84 14.98
C VAL A 386 -4.33 5.82 14.79
N VAL A 387 -3.32 6.18 14.00
CA VAL A 387 -2.13 5.35 13.84
C VAL A 387 -0.92 6.14 14.31
N LEU A 388 -0.16 5.57 15.25
CA LEU A 388 0.92 6.27 15.96
C LEU A 388 2.28 5.64 15.65
N ASP A 389 3.24 6.49 15.34
CA ASP A 389 4.63 6.10 15.27
C ASP A 389 5.18 5.91 16.68
N GLN A 390 5.59 4.69 16.98
CA GLN A 390 6.22 4.34 18.26
C GLN A 390 7.74 4.44 18.20
N ASP A 391 8.33 4.69 17.02
CA ASP A 391 9.77 4.89 16.89
C ASP A 391 10.14 6.36 17.14
N THR A 392 10.77 6.60 18.26
CA THR A 392 11.24 7.94 18.66
C THR A 392 12.68 8.20 18.23
N THR A 393 13.30 7.31 17.47
CA THR A 393 14.69 7.45 17.05
C THR A 393 14.78 8.49 15.92
N PRO A 394 15.62 9.54 16.06
CA PRO A 394 15.73 10.55 15.01
C PRO A 394 16.18 9.96 13.69
N ALA A 395 15.44 10.21 12.63
CA ALA A 395 15.82 9.81 11.27
C ALA A 395 17.15 10.48 10.86
N ALA A 396 17.93 9.78 10.06
CA ALA A 396 19.19 10.26 9.51
C ALA A 396 19.40 9.74 8.10
N SER A 397 19.83 10.61 7.19
CA SER A 397 20.12 10.24 5.80
C SER A 397 21.49 10.79 5.36
N LEU A 398 22.25 9.96 4.65
CA LEU A 398 23.51 10.33 4.00
C LEU A 398 23.32 10.09 2.50
N VAL A 399 23.02 11.13 1.76
CA VAL A 399 22.71 11.06 0.32
C VAL A 399 23.89 11.50 -0.53
N ALA A 400 23.96 10.99 -1.76
CA ALA A 400 25.04 11.23 -2.73
C ALA A 400 26.41 10.97 -2.08
N ALA A 401 26.52 9.89 -1.34
CA ALA A 401 27.71 9.49 -0.61
C ALA A 401 28.50 8.43 -1.40
N THR A 402 29.79 8.37 -1.16
CA THR A 402 30.67 7.33 -1.74
C THR A 402 31.28 6.50 -0.63
N ILE A 403 31.25 5.19 -0.73
CA ILE A 403 31.86 4.30 0.27
C ILE A 403 33.37 4.51 0.24
N SER A 404 33.93 5.02 1.35
CA SER A 404 35.35 5.27 1.50
C SER A 404 36.09 4.14 2.24
N LYS A 405 35.37 3.38 3.08
CA LYS A 405 35.95 2.26 3.85
C LYS A 405 34.87 1.24 4.18
N ILE A 406 35.24 -0.04 4.14
CA ILE A 406 34.43 -1.14 4.65
C ILE A 406 35.25 -1.84 5.74
N ASP A 407 34.73 -1.84 6.96
CA ASP A 407 35.35 -2.56 8.06
C ASP A 407 34.86 -4.01 8.03
N ALA A 408 35.73 -4.90 7.50
CA ALA A 408 35.41 -6.32 7.42
C ALA A 408 35.52 -7.06 8.77
N ASP A 409 36.06 -6.40 9.79
CA ASP A 409 36.51 -7.02 11.04
C ASP A 409 35.69 -6.58 12.28
N ASP A 410 34.48 -6.01 12.12
CA ASP A 410 33.60 -5.85 13.30
C ASP A 410 32.94 -7.21 13.66
N ASP A 411 33.79 -8.26 13.61
CA ASP A 411 33.48 -9.63 14.00
C ASP A 411 33.08 -9.79 15.48
N ALA A 412 33.14 -8.71 16.26
CA ALA A 412 32.79 -8.75 17.68
C ALA A 412 31.29 -8.91 17.91
N VAL A 413 30.44 -8.55 16.92
CA VAL A 413 28.99 -8.76 16.92
C VAL A 413 28.59 -9.19 15.52
N PRO A 414 28.29 -10.46 15.24
CA PRO A 414 27.95 -10.96 13.90
C PRO A 414 26.72 -10.28 13.27
N GLU A 415 25.98 -9.49 14.04
CA GLU A 415 24.73 -8.85 13.67
C GLU A 415 24.89 -7.38 13.27
N THR A 416 26.07 -6.75 13.48
CA THR A 416 26.31 -5.36 13.11
C THR A 416 27.57 -5.24 12.26
N ARG A 417 27.41 -4.79 11.02
CA ARG A 417 28.52 -4.48 10.10
C ARG A 417 28.68 -2.97 10.02
N ARG A 418 29.89 -2.52 9.69
CA ARG A 418 30.23 -1.10 9.63
C ARG A 418 30.95 -0.75 8.34
N PHE A 419 30.63 0.43 7.81
CA PHE A 419 31.40 1.07 6.75
C PHE A 419 31.42 2.60 6.96
N GLU A 420 32.27 3.28 6.22
CA GLU A 420 32.37 4.74 6.24
C GLU A 420 32.06 5.27 4.84
N VAL A 421 31.37 6.41 4.78
CA VAL A 421 31.07 7.09 3.53
C VAL A 421 31.56 8.54 3.57
N ASP A 422 31.92 9.06 2.40
CA ASP A 422 32.23 10.45 2.18
C ASP A 422 31.05 11.10 1.44
N THR A 423 30.61 12.25 1.93
CA THR A 423 29.59 13.09 1.30
C THR A 423 30.22 14.37 0.77
N ALA A 424 29.46 15.20 0.06
CA ALA A 424 29.95 16.49 -0.45
C ALA A 424 30.39 17.45 0.69
N THR A 425 29.89 17.25 1.91
CA THR A 425 30.10 18.17 3.05
C THR A 425 30.89 17.56 4.20
N ALA A 426 31.03 16.24 4.24
CA ALA A 426 31.68 15.54 5.35
C ALA A 426 32.39 14.27 4.86
N THR A 427 33.46 13.88 5.56
CA THR A 427 34.23 12.65 5.27
C THR A 427 34.13 11.67 6.43
N ALA A 428 34.33 10.39 6.12
CA ALA A 428 34.35 9.29 7.09
C ALA A 428 33.13 9.24 8.02
N GLN A 429 31.93 9.49 7.43
CA GLN A 429 30.68 9.33 8.15
C GLN A 429 30.44 7.85 8.45
N CYS A 430 30.19 7.55 9.71
CA CYS A 430 29.99 6.18 10.18
C CYS A 430 28.59 5.67 9.83
N VAL A 431 28.54 4.50 9.19
CA VAL A 431 27.30 3.75 8.95
C VAL A 431 27.42 2.40 9.62
N ARG A 432 26.41 2.04 10.40
CA ARG A 432 26.21 0.69 10.94
C ARG A 432 25.02 0.03 10.30
N THR A 433 25.09 -1.27 10.19
CA THR A 433 23.99 -2.07 9.63
C THR A 433 23.74 -3.28 10.52
N ASP A 434 22.53 -3.78 10.55
CA ASP A 434 22.12 -4.96 11.31
C ASP A 434 21.35 -5.97 10.42
N ALA A 435 20.69 -6.94 11.04
CA ALA A 435 19.92 -7.95 10.31
C ALA A 435 18.67 -7.39 9.61
N GLY A 436 18.15 -6.26 10.08
CA GLY A 436 17.02 -5.55 9.47
C GLY A 436 17.41 -4.61 8.33
N THR A 437 18.71 -4.33 8.13
CA THR A 437 19.16 -3.45 7.06
C THR A 437 18.91 -4.06 5.69
N ARG A 438 18.21 -3.33 4.83
CA ARG A 438 17.98 -3.70 3.42
C ARG A 438 19.03 -3.04 2.52
N TYR A 439 19.51 -3.80 1.55
CA TYR A 439 20.50 -3.32 0.58
C TYR A 439 19.92 -3.43 -0.81
N LEU A 440 19.94 -2.34 -1.56
CA LEU A 440 19.41 -2.27 -2.91
C LEU A 440 20.51 -1.86 -3.89
N GLU A 441 20.53 -2.48 -5.06
CA GLU A 441 21.27 -1.98 -6.22
C GLU A 441 20.27 -1.44 -7.22
N ILE A 442 20.43 -0.16 -7.61
CA ILE A 442 19.59 0.52 -8.58
C ILE A 442 20.43 0.72 -9.84
N THR A 443 20.07 0.02 -10.90
CA THR A 443 20.73 0.11 -12.20
C THR A 443 19.88 0.91 -13.17
N GLU A 444 20.38 2.06 -13.64
CA GLU A 444 19.71 2.87 -14.63
C GLU A 444 20.26 2.57 -16.04
N SER A 445 19.36 2.30 -16.97
CA SER A 445 19.64 2.16 -18.39
C SER A 445 18.74 3.09 -19.20
N ALA A 446 19.05 3.23 -20.51
CA ALA A 446 18.24 4.06 -21.41
C ALA A 446 16.77 3.57 -21.55
N ASN A 447 16.49 2.29 -21.26
CA ASN A 447 15.22 1.64 -21.55
C ASN A 447 14.48 1.12 -20.32
N ALA A 448 15.16 0.96 -19.20
CA ALA A 448 14.58 0.48 -17.95
C ALA A 448 15.41 0.94 -16.74
N SER A 449 14.75 1.12 -15.60
CA SER A 449 15.40 1.15 -14.30
C SER A 449 15.14 -0.21 -13.65
N GLU A 450 16.16 -0.79 -13.04
CA GLU A 450 16.09 -2.08 -12.37
C GLU A 450 16.54 -1.91 -10.93
N THR A 451 15.72 -2.35 -9.98
CA THR A 451 16.05 -2.37 -8.56
C THR A 451 16.16 -3.81 -8.10
N SER A 452 17.27 -4.17 -7.51
CA SER A 452 17.57 -5.52 -7.03
C SER A 452 17.98 -5.49 -5.57
N GLU A 453 17.44 -6.38 -4.75
CA GLU A 453 17.99 -6.62 -3.41
C GLU A 453 19.34 -7.34 -3.52
N ILE A 454 20.33 -6.77 -2.82
CA ILE A 454 21.70 -7.28 -2.77
C ILE A 454 22.10 -7.60 -1.32
N ALA A 455 23.25 -8.18 -1.12
CA ALA A 455 23.82 -8.42 0.21
C ALA A 455 24.87 -7.36 0.57
N PHE A 456 25.20 -7.23 1.85
CA PHE A 456 26.30 -6.36 2.29
C PHE A 456 27.63 -6.68 1.57
N SER A 457 27.87 -7.96 1.25
CA SER A 457 29.08 -8.40 0.54
C SER A 457 29.22 -7.87 -0.88
N ASP A 458 28.14 -7.32 -1.44
CA ASP A 458 28.09 -6.77 -2.80
C ASP A 458 28.43 -5.27 -2.84
N LEU A 459 28.63 -4.67 -1.65
CA LEU A 459 29.14 -3.31 -1.51
C LEU A 459 30.66 -3.30 -1.66
N ALA A 460 31.18 -2.30 -2.35
CA ALA A 460 32.61 -2.10 -2.56
C ALA A 460 33.03 -0.66 -2.26
N ILE A 461 34.29 -0.46 -1.90
CA ILE A 461 34.88 0.88 -1.78
C ILE A 461 34.81 1.55 -3.15
N GLY A 462 34.26 2.78 -3.17
CA GLY A 462 34.05 3.56 -4.39
C GLY A 462 32.64 3.45 -4.95
N ASP A 463 31.78 2.62 -4.35
CA ASP A 463 30.36 2.60 -4.73
C ASP A 463 29.68 3.91 -4.30
N ASP A 464 28.87 4.45 -5.20
CA ASP A 464 27.97 5.58 -4.89
C ASP A 464 26.72 5.04 -4.21
N VAL A 465 26.41 5.58 -3.03
CA VAL A 465 25.32 5.09 -2.18
C VAL A 465 24.53 6.23 -1.55
N ASP A 466 23.24 5.95 -1.31
CA ASP A 466 22.43 6.68 -0.35
C ASP A 466 22.15 5.76 0.85
N VAL A 467 22.21 6.32 2.06
CA VAL A 467 22.01 5.61 3.31
C VAL A 467 20.91 6.31 4.07
N HIS A 468 19.87 5.57 4.42
CA HIS A 468 18.75 6.05 5.23
C HIS A 468 18.57 5.19 6.46
N GLY A 469 18.27 5.81 7.58
CA GLY A 469 18.09 5.08 8.84
C GLY A 469 17.96 6.02 10.03
N ALA A 470 18.46 5.59 11.15
CA ALA A 470 18.34 6.29 12.43
C ALA A 470 19.69 6.84 12.91
N SER A 471 19.67 8.03 13.50
CA SER A 471 20.86 8.61 14.13
C SER A 471 21.14 7.90 15.45
N ILE A 472 22.32 7.31 15.58
CA ILE A 472 22.77 6.63 16.79
C ILE A 472 24.06 7.26 17.35
N GLU A 473 24.44 6.87 18.56
CA GLU A 473 25.68 7.33 19.22
C GLU A 473 25.77 8.87 19.29
N ALA A 474 24.65 9.55 19.64
CA ALA A 474 24.56 11.00 19.70
C ALA A 474 24.93 11.71 18.37
N GLY A 475 24.58 11.09 17.24
CA GLY A 475 24.81 11.62 15.89
C GLY A 475 26.15 11.22 15.28
N ALA A 476 26.92 10.34 15.93
CA ALA A 476 28.23 9.93 15.40
C ALA A 476 28.12 8.86 14.29
N CYS A 477 27.05 8.08 14.29
CA CYS A 477 26.80 7.03 13.29
C CYS A 477 25.31 7.04 12.85
N VAL A 478 25.07 6.51 11.67
CA VAL A 478 23.73 6.15 11.17
C VAL A 478 23.57 4.64 11.27
N LEU A 479 22.54 4.16 11.97
CA LEU A 479 22.09 2.77 11.85
C LEU A 479 21.21 2.70 10.63
N ALA A 480 21.71 2.07 9.56
CA ALA A 480 21.02 2.05 8.30
C ALA A 480 19.82 1.08 8.32
N ALA A 481 18.65 1.57 8.02
CA ALA A 481 17.50 0.76 7.62
C ALA A 481 17.63 0.34 6.16
N THR A 482 18.17 1.24 5.31
CA THR A 482 18.34 1.00 3.87
C THR A 482 19.67 1.57 3.39
N VAL A 483 20.35 0.80 2.51
CA VAL A 483 21.52 1.22 1.75
C VAL A 483 21.22 1.01 0.28
N GLN A 484 21.28 2.09 -0.52
CA GLN A 484 21.00 2.08 -1.95
C GLN A 484 22.32 2.31 -2.70
N LYS A 485 22.69 1.38 -3.55
CA LYS A 485 23.84 1.47 -4.43
C LYS A 485 23.41 1.82 -5.84
N TYR A 486 24.02 2.81 -6.44
CA TYR A 486 23.72 3.25 -7.78
C TYR A 486 24.73 2.72 -8.80
N VAL A 487 24.22 2.13 -9.88
CA VAL A 487 25.01 1.63 -10.99
C VAL A 487 24.48 2.24 -12.28
N VAL A 488 25.36 2.90 -13.03
CA VAL A 488 25.02 3.38 -14.37
C VAL A 488 25.39 2.27 -15.36
N ALA A 489 24.37 1.71 -16.02
CA ALA A 489 24.60 0.70 -17.04
C ALA A 489 25.33 1.35 -18.24
N PRO A 490 26.36 0.68 -18.81
CA PRO A 490 27.16 1.23 -19.92
C PRO A 490 26.38 1.44 -21.22
#